data_57ea3b739dc8daec27a303a0379aae11
#
_entry.id   57ea3b739dc8daec27a303a0379aae11
#
_cell.length_a   1.000
_cell.length_b   1.000
_cell.length_c   1.000
_cell.angle_alpha   90.00
_cell.angle_beta   90.00
_cell.angle_gamma   90.00
#
_symmetry.space_group_name_H-M   'P 1'
#
loop_
_entity.id
_entity.type
_entity.pdbx_description
1 polymer ?
#
loop_
_entity_poly.entity_id
_entity_poly.type
_entity_poly.pdbx_seq_one_letter_code
_entity_poly.pdbx_strand_id
1 'polypeptide(L)'
;MYLNIKCNNIYMSEKDVDLLIEALENEENSSMANLDSLKIKTIKNNILQKLQMDREKLKLYHKKLKKYRYCSDLSDLQFGNYIRWISLKDPEKINLTNGAFFVDYTFENDMVKILCKNSRNRVFQIKFDEVIIFQKLNNQE
;
A
#
# COMPACT_ATOMS: atom_id res chain seq x y z
N MET A 1 -12.34 1.03 10.77
CA MET A 1 -12.41 1.57 10.08
C MET A 1 -13.35 1.94 9.42
N TYR A 2 -13.59 2.25 9.29
CA TYR A 2 -14.28 2.39 8.70
C TYR A 2 -14.26 2.82 7.65
N LEU A 3 -13.79 2.27 7.46
CA LEU A 3 -13.80 2.50 6.08
C LEU A 3 -14.85 3.44 5.72
N ASN A 4 -14.49 4.50 5.21
CA ASN A 4 -15.49 5.38 4.72
C ASN A 4 -16.01 4.85 3.39
N ILE A 5 -16.99 4.01 3.46
CA ILE A 5 -17.57 3.35 2.32
C ILE A 5 -18.17 4.33 1.34
N LYS A 6 -18.59 5.50 1.82
CA LYS A 6 -19.14 6.52 0.94
C LYS A 6 -18.15 7.00 -0.10
N CYS A 7 -16.89 6.97 0.22
CA CYS A 7 -15.86 7.35 -0.75
C CYS A 7 -15.74 6.36 -1.89
N ASN A 8 -16.29 5.19 -1.72
CA ASN A 8 -16.21 4.14 -2.71
C ASN A 8 -17.32 4.16 -3.74
N ASN A 9 -18.25 5.11 -3.64
CA ASN A 9 -19.38 5.18 -4.59
C ASN A 9 -18.92 5.37 -6.03
N ILE A 10 -17.78 6.01 -6.23
CA ILE A 10 -17.21 6.28 -7.55
C ILE A 10 -16.37 5.11 -8.03
N TYR A 11 -15.96 4.26 -7.13
CA TYR A 11 -15.04 3.16 -7.40
C TYR A 11 -15.73 1.82 -7.15
N MET A 12 -15.03 0.95 -6.45
CA MET A 12 -15.53 -0.35 -6.09
C MET A 12 -16.36 -0.23 -4.81
N SER A 13 -17.59 -0.67 -4.82
CA SER A 13 -18.43 -0.64 -3.63
C SER A 13 -18.02 -1.74 -2.65
N GLU A 14 -18.47 -1.62 -1.39
CA GLU A 14 -18.26 -2.67 -0.41
C GLU A 14 -18.81 -4.01 -0.89
N LYS A 15 -19.98 -3.96 -1.52
CA LYS A 15 -20.60 -5.15 -2.07
C LYS A 15 -19.75 -5.80 -3.15
N ASP A 16 -19.12 -4.99 -3.99
CA ASP A 16 -18.23 -5.50 -5.03
C ASP A 16 -16.98 -6.17 -4.42
N VAL A 17 -16.46 -5.60 -3.35
CA VAL A 17 -15.34 -6.19 -2.62
C VAL A 17 -15.75 -7.52 -2.00
N ASP A 18 -16.93 -7.58 -1.38
CA ASP A 18 -17.44 -8.80 -0.80
C ASP A 18 -17.65 -9.88 -1.85
N LEU A 19 -18.17 -9.52 -3.01
CA LEU A 19 -18.35 -10.46 -4.11
C LEU A 19 -17.00 -10.99 -4.61
N LEU A 20 -15.99 -10.12 -4.65
CA LEU A 20 -14.66 -10.53 -5.04
C LEU A 20 -14.08 -11.53 -4.05
N ILE A 21 -14.20 -11.25 -2.76
CA ILE A 21 -13.72 -12.14 -1.72
C ILE A 21 -14.45 -13.48 -1.78
N GLU A 22 -15.76 -13.44 -1.96
CA GLU A 22 -16.56 -14.66 -2.10
C GLU A 22 -16.12 -15.48 -3.31
N ALA A 23 -15.88 -14.82 -4.43
CA ALA A 23 -15.39 -15.49 -5.64
C ALA A 23 -14.03 -16.15 -5.37
N LEU A 24 -13.17 -15.49 -4.62
CA LEU A 24 -11.88 -16.04 -4.25
C LEU A 24 -12.01 -17.29 -3.37
N GLU A 25 -12.94 -17.26 -2.42
CA GLU A 25 -13.20 -18.39 -1.56
C GLU A 25 -13.79 -19.58 -2.34
N ASN A 26 -14.60 -19.29 -3.34
CA ASN A 26 -15.20 -20.32 -4.19
C ASN A 26 -14.21 -20.94 -5.18
N GLU A 27 -13.11 -20.25 -5.43
CA GLU A 27 -12.05 -20.77 -6.29
C GLU A 27 -10.98 -21.47 -5.47
N GLU A 28 -11.38 -22.35 -4.58
CA GLU A 28 -10.46 -23.06 -3.70
C GLU A 28 -9.39 -23.84 -4.45
N ASN A 29 -9.68 -24.19 -5.69
CA ASN A 29 -8.75 -24.95 -6.51
C ASN A 29 -7.68 -24.08 -7.16
N SER A 30 -7.82 -22.78 -7.09
CA SER A 30 -6.76 -21.90 -7.56
C SER A 30 -5.59 -21.97 -6.58
N SER A 31 -4.38 -21.77 -7.09
CA SER A 31 -3.21 -21.84 -6.25
C SER A 31 -3.26 -20.80 -5.13
N MET A 32 -2.66 -21.10 -3.99
CA MET A 32 -2.55 -20.16 -2.88
C MET A 32 -1.89 -18.85 -3.32
N ALA A 33 -0.95 -18.95 -4.24
CA ALA A 33 -0.28 -17.76 -4.76
C ALA A 33 -1.24 -16.81 -5.48
N ASN A 34 -2.19 -17.36 -6.26
CA ASN A 34 -3.18 -16.53 -6.92
C ASN A 34 -4.14 -15.89 -5.94
N LEU A 35 -4.53 -16.61 -4.92
CA LEU A 35 -5.40 -16.11 -3.87
C LEU A 35 -4.74 -14.94 -3.13
N ASP A 36 -3.47 -15.10 -2.76
CA ASP A 36 -2.71 -14.06 -2.09
C ASP A 36 -2.54 -12.83 -2.99
N SER A 37 -2.29 -13.05 -4.26
CA SER A 37 -2.14 -11.98 -5.23
C SER A 37 -3.42 -11.13 -5.36
N LEU A 38 -4.57 -11.79 -5.38
CA LEU A 38 -5.85 -11.10 -5.45
C LEU A 38 -6.17 -10.34 -4.17
N LYS A 39 -5.84 -10.91 -3.03
CA LYS A 39 -5.99 -10.21 -1.74
C LYS A 39 -5.14 -8.95 -1.70
N ILE A 40 -3.89 -9.06 -2.13
CA ILE A 40 -2.96 -7.92 -2.19
C ILE A 40 -3.56 -6.81 -3.06
N LYS A 41 -4.08 -7.16 -4.23
CA LYS A 41 -4.69 -6.19 -5.14
C LYS A 41 -5.91 -5.53 -4.52
N THR A 42 -6.76 -6.31 -3.85
CA THR A 42 -7.97 -5.79 -3.23
C THR A 42 -7.64 -4.81 -2.11
N ILE A 43 -6.73 -5.17 -1.22
CA ILE A 43 -6.32 -4.31 -0.12
C ILE A 43 -5.71 -3.02 -0.65
N LYS A 44 -4.84 -3.13 -1.64
CA LYS A 44 -4.19 -1.98 -2.26
C LYS A 44 -5.21 -1.04 -2.89
N ASN A 45 -6.16 -1.58 -3.63
CA ASN A 45 -7.22 -0.80 -4.23
C ASN A 45 -8.04 -0.05 -3.18
N ASN A 46 -8.41 -0.73 -2.10
CA ASN A 46 -9.19 -0.13 -1.03
C ASN A 46 -8.45 1.05 -0.38
N ILE A 47 -7.16 0.89 -0.15
CA ILE A 47 -6.35 1.96 0.44
C ILE A 47 -6.25 3.16 -0.51
N LEU A 48 -6.01 2.92 -1.77
CA LEU A 48 -5.89 3.99 -2.75
C LEU A 48 -7.20 4.74 -2.93
N GLN A 49 -8.33 4.04 -2.89
CA GLN A 49 -9.63 4.68 -3.01
C GLN A 49 -9.96 5.58 -1.82
N LYS A 50 -9.49 5.23 -0.62
CA LYS A 50 -9.71 6.06 0.56
C LYS A 50 -9.04 7.42 0.46
N LEU A 51 -8.04 7.57 -0.36
CA LEU A 51 -7.30 8.82 -0.52
C LEU A 51 -8.04 9.84 -1.38
N GLN A 52 -9.15 9.45 -1.99
CA GLN A 52 -10.02 10.33 -2.77
C GLN A 52 -9.29 11.08 -3.90
N MET A 53 -8.42 10.37 -4.58
CA MET A 53 -7.75 10.89 -5.76
C MET A 53 -8.69 10.96 -6.95
N ASP A 54 -8.37 11.82 -7.93
CA ASP A 54 -9.12 11.78 -9.17
C ASP A 54 -8.87 10.45 -9.91
N ARG A 55 -9.72 10.15 -10.86
CA ARG A 55 -9.70 8.87 -11.54
C ARG A 55 -8.41 8.61 -12.31
N GLU A 56 -7.88 9.61 -12.96
CA GLU A 56 -6.66 9.47 -13.75
C GLU A 56 -5.46 9.20 -12.87
N LYS A 57 -5.37 9.92 -11.75
CA LYS A 57 -4.32 9.75 -10.77
C LYS A 57 -4.41 8.36 -10.12
N LEU A 58 -5.62 7.92 -9.82
CA LEU A 58 -5.84 6.60 -9.26
C LEU A 58 -5.35 5.51 -10.21
N LYS A 59 -5.69 5.62 -11.48
CA LYS A 59 -5.22 4.67 -12.50
C LYS A 59 -3.70 4.65 -12.61
N LEU A 60 -3.09 5.83 -12.59
CA LEU A 60 -1.64 5.95 -12.67
C LEU A 60 -0.97 5.27 -11.49
N TYR A 61 -1.49 5.46 -10.30
CA TYR A 61 -0.91 4.87 -9.09
C TYR A 61 -1.12 3.37 -9.05
N HIS A 62 -2.25 2.87 -9.52
CA HIS A 62 -2.45 1.43 -9.67
C HIS A 62 -1.41 0.82 -10.59
N LYS A 63 -1.11 1.51 -11.69
CA LYS A 63 -0.10 1.06 -12.64
C LYS A 63 1.29 1.07 -12.02
N LYS A 64 1.64 2.14 -11.33
CA LYS A 64 2.96 2.28 -10.69
C LYS A 64 3.15 1.29 -9.54
N LEU A 65 2.08 0.93 -8.86
CA LEU A 65 2.12 0.03 -7.71
C LEU A 65 1.74 -1.40 -8.05
N LYS A 66 1.73 -1.74 -9.32
CA LYS A 66 1.32 -3.07 -9.77
C LYS A 66 2.07 -4.19 -9.06
N LYS A 67 3.36 -4.01 -8.84
CA LYS A 67 4.24 -5.00 -8.22
C LYS A 67 4.52 -4.70 -6.75
N TYR A 68 3.63 -3.95 -6.10
CA TYR A 68 3.78 -3.55 -4.71
C TYR A 68 2.58 -4.03 -3.89
N ARG A 69 2.80 -4.18 -2.61
CA ARG A 69 1.73 -4.50 -1.66
C ARG A 69 1.67 -3.42 -0.58
N TYR A 70 0.47 -3.18 -0.07
CA TYR A 70 0.28 -2.27 1.06
C TYR A 70 0.80 -2.91 2.35
N CYS A 71 1.55 -2.14 3.13
CA CYS A 71 2.06 -2.56 4.42
C CYS A 71 1.37 -1.77 5.52
N SER A 72 0.45 -2.41 6.22
CA SER A 72 -0.30 -1.78 7.30
C SER A 72 0.45 -1.81 8.63
N ASP A 73 1.40 -2.71 8.76
CA ASP A 73 2.12 -2.93 10.00
C ASP A 73 3.62 -2.90 9.74
N LEU A 74 4.35 -2.48 10.74
CA LEU A 74 5.81 -2.43 10.66
C LEU A 74 6.40 -3.82 10.38
N SER A 75 5.79 -4.86 10.91
CA SER A 75 6.23 -6.23 10.68
C SER A 75 6.12 -6.69 9.23
N ASP A 76 5.34 -5.99 8.41
CA ASP A 76 5.22 -6.31 6.98
C ASP A 76 6.42 -5.84 6.18
N LEU A 77 7.20 -4.92 6.73
CA LEU A 77 8.38 -4.37 6.06
C LEU A 77 9.57 -5.31 6.20
N GLN A 78 10.30 -5.48 5.11
CA GLN A 78 11.49 -6.32 5.07
C GLN A 78 12.73 -5.47 4.80
N PHE A 79 13.77 -5.67 5.59
CA PHE A 79 15.00 -4.93 5.43
C PHE A 79 15.59 -5.14 4.04
N GLY A 80 16.01 -4.06 3.43
CA GLY A 80 16.61 -4.08 2.10
C GLY A 80 15.63 -4.05 0.95
N ASN A 81 14.33 -4.18 1.20
CA ASN A 81 13.34 -4.12 0.13
C ASN A 81 13.04 -2.68 -0.25
N TYR A 82 12.67 -2.52 -1.52
CA TYR A 82 12.29 -1.22 -2.03
C TYR A 82 10.88 -0.88 -1.60
N ILE A 83 10.68 0.34 -1.12
CA ILE A 83 9.36 0.82 -0.70
C ILE A 83 9.05 2.13 -1.41
N ARG A 84 7.76 2.38 -1.59
CA ARG A 84 7.22 3.66 -2.03
C ARG A 84 6.15 4.06 -1.03
N TRP A 85 5.93 5.35 -0.90
CA TRP A 85 4.95 5.81 0.08
C TRP A 85 4.25 7.06 -0.39
N ILE A 86 3.10 7.31 0.23
CA ILE A 86 2.30 8.51 0.04
C ILE A 86 2.25 9.21 1.38
N SER A 87 2.69 10.46 1.43
CA SER A 87 2.61 11.26 2.64
C SER A 87 1.18 11.71 2.90
N LEU A 88 0.74 11.61 4.15
CA LEU A 88 -0.58 12.05 4.57
C LEU A 88 -0.56 13.44 5.22
N LYS A 89 0.60 14.11 5.25
CA LYS A 89 0.73 15.42 5.87
C LYS A 89 -0.13 16.48 5.21
N ASP A 90 -0.27 16.40 3.90
CA ASP A 90 -1.07 17.37 3.15
C ASP A 90 -2.13 16.59 2.37
N PRO A 91 -3.38 16.57 2.85
CA PRO A 91 -4.45 15.84 2.17
C PRO A 91 -4.76 16.37 0.77
N GLU A 92 -4.38 17.59 0.48
CA GLU A 92 -4.61 18.17 -0.84
C GLU A 92 -3.51 17.80 -1.83
N LYS A 93 -2.39 17.30 -1.34
CA LYS A 93 -1.25 16.92 -2.18
C LYS A 93 -0.89 15.45 -1.96
N ILE A 94 -1.73 14.60 -2.47
CA ILE A 94 -1.49 13.16 -2.42
C ILE A 94 -0.56 12.78 -3.56
N ASN A 95 0.69 12.50 -3.22
CA ASN A 95 1.72 12.16 -4.22
C ASN A 95 2.46 10.90 -3.80
N LEU A 96 2.59 9.99 -4.75
CA LEU A 96 3.40 8.78 -4.58
C LEU A 96 4.86 9.12 -4.83
N THR A 97 5.72 8.79 -3.88
CA THR A 97 7.15 9.04 -4.02
C THR A 97 7.79 8.08 -5.03
N ASN A 98 9.00 8.42 -5.45
CA ASN A 98 9.79 7.50 -6.27
C ASN A 98 10.28 6.30 -5.49
N GLY A 99 10.37 6.43 -4.17
CA GLY A 99 10.72 5.34 -3.31
C GLY A 99 12.16 5.32 -2.85
N ALA A 100 12.45 4.36 -1.99
CA ALA A 100 13.78 4.14 -1.43
C ALA A 100 13.85 2.72 -0.85
N PHE A 101 15.04 2.32 -0.44
CA PHE A 101 15.21 1.03 0.24
C PHE A 101 14.94 1.18 1.73
N PHE A 102 14.19 0.26 2.28
CA PHE A 102 13.96 0.20 3.72
C PHE A 102 15.21 -0.36 4.40
N VAL A 103 15.79 0.43 5.29
CA VAL A 103 17.05 0.04 5.97
C VAL A 103 16.76 -0.44 7.38
N ASP A 104 16.00 0.32 8.14
CA ASP A 104 15.76 0.01 9.55
C ASP A 104 14.61 0.87 10.07
N TYR A 105 14.25 0.66 11.33
CA TYR A 105 13.28 1.51 12.00
C TYR A 105 13.75 1.79 13.42
N THR A 106 13.26 2.88 14.00
CA THR A 106 13.55 3.27 15.36
C THR A 106 12.30 3.68 16.09
N PHE A 107 12.31 3.53 17.40
CA PHE A 107 11.26 4.03 18.27
C PHE A 107 11.81 5.20 19.08
N GLU A 108 11.20 6.36 18.96
CA GLU A 108 11.54 7.54 19.73
C GLU A 108 10.27 8.24 20.19
N ASN A 109 10.14 8.49 21.46
CA ASN A 109 9.00 9.24 22.03
C ASN A 109 7.64 8.67 21.56
N ASP A 110 7.50 7.35 21.61
CA ASP A 110 6.30 6.62 21.16
C ASP A 110 6.02 6.76 19.67
N MET A 111 7.00 7.18 18.89
CA MET A 111 6.89 7.32 17.45
C MET A 111 7.81 6.34 16.75
N VAL A 112 7.31 5.76 15.66
CA VAL A 112 8.11 4.88 14.80
C VAL A 112 8.63 5.71 13.64
N LYS A 113 9.94 5.70 13.47
CA LYS A 113 10.59 6.33 12.31
C LYS A 113 11.20 5.25 11.43
N ILE A 114 10.91 5.35 10.15
CA ILE A 114 11.43 4.43 9.16
C ILE A 114 12.67 5.06 8.55
N LEU A 115 13.78 4.33 8.59
CA LEU A 115 15.03 4.77 8.00
C LEU A 115 15.11 4.23 6.57
N CYS A 116 15.31 5.13 5.62
CA CYS A 116 15.34 4.80 4.20
C CYS A 116 16.62 5.28 3.56
N LYS A 117 17.02 4.60 2.49
CA LYS A 117 18.19 4.97 1.71
C LYS A 117 17.81 5.02 0.24
N ASN A 118 18.07 6.16 -0.39
CA ASN A 118 17.73 6.32 -1.81
C ASN A 118 18.85 5.81 -2.72
N SER A 119 18.64 5.89 -4.02
CA SER A 119 19.60 5.41 -5.02
C SER A 119 20.92 6.19 -5.01
N ARG A 120 20.95 7.36 -4.41
CA ARG A 120 22.15 8.19 -4.27
C ARG A 120 22.86 7.97 -2.94
N ASN A 121 22.51 6.90 -2.23
CA ASN A 121 23.07 6.55 -0.93
C ASN A 121 22.77 7.58 0.17
N ARG A 122 21.77 8.42 -0.02
CA ARG A 122 21.33 9.32 1.04
C ARG A 122 20.37 8.61 1.97
N VAL A 123 20.61 8.75 3.26
CA VAL A 123 19.79 8.19 4.31
C VAL A 123 18.86 9.28 4.82
N PHE A 124 17.58 8.95 4.99
CA PHE A 124 16.60 9.87 5.53
C PHE A 124 15.56 9.10 6.31
N GLN A 125 14.73 9.81 7.07
CA GLN A 125 13.70 9.21 7.91
C GLN A 125 12.32 9.68 7.50
N ILE A 126 11.36 8.77 7.60
CA ILE A 126 9.94 9.09 7.45
C ILE A 126 9.21 8.59 8.70
N LYS A 127 8.14 9.28 9.06
CA LYS A 127 7.33 8.88 10.22
C LYS A 127 6.28 7.87 9.77
N PHE A 128 6.28 6.71 10.38
CA PHE A 128 5.38 5.63 10.00
C PHE A 128 3.90 6.04 10.04
N ASP A 129 3.52 6.85 11.02
CA ASP A 129 2.13 7.29 11.22
C ASP A 129 1.66 8.30 10.17
N GLU A 130 2.57 8.92 9.45
CA GLU A 130 2.26 9.99 8.51
C GLU A 130 2.29 9.55 7.06
N VAL A 131 2.50 8.26 6.81
CA VAL A 131 2.65 7.75 5.44
C VAL A 131 1.86 6.47 5.26
N ILE A 132 1.49 6.23 4.01
CA ILE A 132 0.98 4.94 3.58
C ILE A 132 2.09 4.29 2.76
N ILE A 133 2.55 3.12 3.20
CA ILE A 133 3.71 2.48 2.63
C ILE A 133 3.31 1.28 1.77
N PHE A 134 3.96 1.18 0.62
CA PHE A 134 3.85 0.02 -0.27
C PHE A 134 5.25 -0.56 -0.46
N GLN A 135 5.36 -1.86 -0.31
CA GLN A 135 6.62 -2.57 -0.46
C GLN A 135 6.61 -3.39 -1.74
N LYS A 136 7.72 -3.35 -2.45
CA LYS A 136 7.86 -4.12 -3.69
C LYS A 136 7.79 -5.61 -3.38
N LEU A 137 6.98 -6.32 -4.15
CA LEU A 137 6.87 -7.76 -4.04
C LEU A 137 8.17 -8.42 -4.50
N ASN A 138 8.58 -9.45 -3.78
CA ASN A 138 9.69 -10.26 -4.24
C ASN A 138 9.19 -11.37 -5.17
N ASN A 139 10.09 -12.10 -5.77
CA ASN A 139 9.73 -13.10 -6.80
C ASN A 139 8.94 -14.28 -6.26
N GLN A 140 8.85 -14.41 -4.95
CA GLN A 140 8.15 -15.53 -4.31
C GLN A 140 6.74 -15.17 -3.87
N GLU A 141 6.34 -13.93 -4.02
CA GLU A 141 5.02 -13.47 -3.58
C GLU A 141 4.00 -13.31 -4.70
#